data_2ccf67049e85b96b66f31e4f94cf91ed
#
_entry.id   2ccf67049e85b96b66f31e4f94cf91ed
#
_cell.length_a   1.000
_cell.length_b   1.000
_cell.length_c   1.000
_cell.angle_alpha   90.00
_cell.angle_beta   90.00
_cell.angle_gamma   90.00
#
_symmetry.space_group_name_H-M   'P 1'
#
loop_
_entity.id
_entity.type
_entity.pdbx_description
1 polymer ?
#
loop_
_entity_poly.entity_id
_entity_poly.type
_entity_poly.pdbx_seq_one_letter_code
_entity_poly.pdbx_strand_id
1 'polypeptide(L)'
;MSVVIKEVTSKKELKKFVKFNIELYKGNPYHVPGLIEEEMVTLDKKKNPAFEVCDAIYFLAYRDGKVVGRIAGMINRRSNETWNQKYARFGFVDFIDDAEVVDALFDAVEKWAKEQGMDALHGPMGFTDMDHEGMLIEGFDQIGTMATIYNYPYYPKQMERMGYTKDQDWHEFKIYIPDGVPEKHLRIGEIVKKKYGLKVMKFKNAKSIMPYAQKVFRTLNE
;
A
#
# COMPACT_ATOMS: atom_id res chain seq x y z
N MET A 1 0.31 -28.85 12.32
CA MET A 1 1.34 -28.20 13.21
C MET A 1 0.96 -26.76 13.41
N SER A 2 1.31 -26.14 14.55
CA SER A 2 0.99 -24.75 14.90
C SER A 2 1.68 -23.74 13.97
N VAL A 3 1.09 -22.57 13.82
CA VAL A 3 1.68 -21.43 13.11
C VAL A 3 2.84 -20.86 13.91
N VAL A 4 3.95 -20.53 13.25
CA VAL A 4 5.12 -19.88 13.86
C VAL A 4 5.37 -18.54 13.19
N ILE A 5 5.32 -17.46 13.96
CA ILE A 5 5.65 -16.12 13.48
C ILE A 5 7.15 -15.86 13.63
N LYS A 6 7.75 -15.30 12.58
CA LYS A 6 9.15 -14.86 12.58
C LYS A 6 9.28 -13.44 12.11
N GLU A 7 10.02 -12.64 12.85
CA GLU A 7 10.43 -11.32 12.40
C GLU A 7 11.42 -11.42 11.23
N VAL A 8 11.26 -10.54 10.26
CA VAL A 8 12.13 -10.42 9.10
C VAL A 8 13.31 -9.52 9.46
N THR A 9 14.48 -10.11 9.70
CA THR A 9 15.67 -9.38 10.13
C THR A 9 16.79 -9.34 9.10
N SER A 10 16.69 -10.14 8.05
CA SER A 10 17.71 -10.26 6.99
C SER A 10 17.14 -9.91 5.60
N LYS A 11 18.04 -9.46 4.71
CA LYS A 11 17.68 -9.21 3.30
C LYS A 11 17.14 -10.46 2.59
N LYS A 12 17.60 -11.65 2.99
CA LYS A 12 17.09 -12.92 2.44
C LYS A 12 15.65 -13.18 2.86
N GLU A 13 15.31 -12.88 4.11
CA GLU A 13 13.93 -12.99 4.62
C GLU A 13 13.05 -11.91 4.04
N LEU A 14 13.53 -10.67 3.91
CA LEU A 14 12.80 -9.60 3.23
C LEU A 14 12.45 -9.99 1.79
N LYS A 15 13.36 -10.63 1.07
CA LYS A 15 13.05 -11.15 -0.27
C LYS A 15 11.98 -12.25 -0.26
N LYS A 16 11.92 -13.09 0.79
CA LYS A 16 10.82 -14.05 0.95
C LYS A 16 9.50 -13.35 1.25
N PHE A 17 9.54 -12.32 2.09
CA PHE A 17 8.40 -11.49 2.42
C PHE A 17 7.78 -10.87 1.15
N VAL A 18 8.58 -10.21 0.33
CA VAL A 18 8.14 -9.61 -0.94
C VAL A 18 7.59 -10.66 -1.91
N LYS A 19 8.28 -11.77 -2.07
CA LYS A 19 7.87 -12.82 -3.02
C LYS A 19 6.61 -13.56 -2.64
N PHE A 20 6.23 -13.58 -1.35
CA PHE A 20 5.06 -14.32 -0.91
C PHE A 20 3.77 -13.84 -1.58
N ASN A 21 3.59 -12.53 -1.79
CA ASN A 21 2.44 -11.99 -2.54
C ASN A 21 2.35 -12.61 -3.94
N ILE A 22 3.45 -12.61 -4.69
CA ILE A 22 3.49 -13.16 -6.05
C ILE A 22 3.19 -14.66 -6.06
N GLU A 23 3.69 -15.38 -5.06
CA GLU A 23 3.49 -16.83 -4.93
C GLU A 23 2.05 -17.16 -4.55
N LEU A 24 1.44 -16.39 -3.66
CA LEU A 24 0.05 -16.56 -3.21
C LEU A 24 -0.96 -16.40 -4.36
N TYR A 25 -0.74 -15.39 -5.20
CA TYR A 25 -1.65 -15.09 -6.32
C TYR A 25 -1.23 -15.75 -7.64
N LYS A 26 -0.26 -16.65 -7.63
CA LYS A 26 0.22 -17.32 -8.84
C LYS A 26 -0.92 -18.03 -9.58
N GLY A 27 -1.14 -17.65 -10.83
CA GLY A 27 -2.20 -18.20 -11.68
C GLY A 27 -3.56 -17.49 -11.54
N ASN A 28 -3.68 -16.50 -10.68
CA ASN A 28 -4.86 -15.64 -10.62
C ASN A 28 -4.82 -14.64 -11.79
N PRO A 29 -5.84 -14.61 -12.69
CA PRO A 29 -5.84 -13.77 -13.89
C PRO A 29 -6.11 -12.28 -13.61
N TYR A 30 -6.54 -11.95 -12.40
CA TYR A 30 -6.93 -10.58 -12.03
C TYR A 30 -5.87 -9.86 -11.20
N HIS A 31 -4.93 -10.60 -10.61
CA HIS A 31 -3.85 -10.01 -9.83
C HIS A 31 -2.70 -9.55 -10.73
N VAL A 32 -2.32 -8.27 -10.60
CA VAL A 32 -1.14 -7.70 -11.26
C VAL A 32 -0.04 -7.54 -10.21
N PRO A 33 1.03 -8.34 -10.27
CA PRO A 33 2.09 -8.28 -9.27
C PRO A 33 2.90 -6.98 -9.37
N GLY A 34 3.30 -6.45 -8.22
CA GLY A 34 4.27 -5.36 -8.13
C GLY A 34 5.69 -5.79 -8.53
N LEU A 35 6.58 -4.82 -8.67
CA LEU A 35 7.99 -5.06 -8.98
C LEU A 35 8.78 -5.42 -7.71
N ILE A 36 9.40 -6.60 -7.70
CA ILE A 36 10.14 -7.11 -6.53
C ILE A 36 11.22 -6.12 -6.08
N GLU A 37 11.98 -5.54 -7.00
CA GLU A 37 13.04 -4.60 -6.71
C GLU A 37 12.52 -3.31 -6.06
N GLU A 38 11.37 -2.84 -6.50
CA GLU A 38 10.70 -1.65 -5.98
C GLU A 38 10.22 -1.89 -4.54
N GLU A 39 9.48 -2.97 -4.29
CA GLU A 39 9.02 -3.33 -2.95
C GLU A 39 10.19 -3.60 -1.99
N MET A 40 11.27 -4.23 -2.49
CA MET A 40 12.50 -4.41 -1.73
C MET A 40 13.18 -3.09 -1.32
N VAL A 41 13.08 -2.03 -2.14
CA VAL A 41 13.60 -0.69 -1.82
C VAL A 41 12.65 0.02 -0.85
N THR A 42 11.35 -0.06 -1.07
CA THR A 42 10.31 0.52 -0.20
C THR A 42 10.43 0.00 1.24
N LEU A 43 10.70 -1.29 1.41
CA LEU A 43 10.82 -1.93 2.72
C LEU A 43 12.25 -1.89 3.31
N ASP A 44 13.24 -1.37 2.59
CA ASP A 44 14.62 -1.27 3.07
C ASP A 44 14.80 -0.02 3.95
N LYS A 45 14.97 -0.24 5.26
CA LYS A 45 15.16 0.82 6.26
C LYS A 45 16.33 1.78 5.98
N LYS A 46 17.27 1.39 5.11
CA LYS A 46 18.43 2.22 4.73
C LYS A 46 18.23 3.00 3.43
N LYS A 47 17.21 2.66 2.65
CA LYS A 47 17.01 3.23 1.31
C LYS A 47 15.76 4.10 1.20
N ASN A 48 14.69 3.73 1.91
CA ASN A 48 13.44 4.47 1.86
C ASN A 48 13.50 5.68 2.81
N PRO A 49 13.39 6.93 2.29
CA PRO A 49 13.38 8.15 3.11
C PRO A 49 12.23 8.20 4.12
N ALA A 50 11.14 7.45 3.91
CA ALA A 50 10.04 7.39 4.87
C ALA A 50 10.50 6.99 6.28
N PHE A 51 11.60 6.24 6.41
CA PHE A 51 12.16 5.86 7.70
C PHE A 51 12.78 7.01 8.50
N GLU A 52 12.89 8.22 7.96
CA GLU A 52 13.20 9.42 8.74
C GLU A 52 12.10 9.74 9.75
N VAL A 53 10.85 9.38 9.43
CA VAL A 53 9.66 9.68 10.24
C VAL A 53 8.80 8.44 10.55
N CYS A 54 9.18 7.29 10.04
CA CYS A 54 8.44 6.04 10.25
C CYS A 54 9.29 4.97 10.92
N ASP A 55 8.63 4.15 11.76
CA ASP A 55 9.15 2.87 12.23
C ASP A 55 8.38 1.75 11.56
N ALA A 56 9.03 0.60 11.34
CA ALA A 56 8.37 -0.57 10.81
C ALA A 56 8.97 -1.89 11.31
N ILE A 57 8.10 -2.89 11.37
CA ILE A 57 8.42 -4.29 11.64
C ILE A 57 7.74 -5.17 10.59
N TYR A 58 8.35 -6.29 10.24
CA TYR A 58 7.82 -7.21 9.24
C TYR A 58 7.79 -8.61 9.81
N PHE A 59 6.69 -9.32 9.59
CA PHE A 59 6.54 -10.70 10.05
C PHE A 59 6.16 -11.64 8.92
N LEU A 60 6.70 -12.86 9.00
CA LEU A 60 6.32 -14.00 8.18
C LEU A 60 5.69 -15.07 9.07
N ALA A 61 4.53 -15.57 8.67
CA ALA A 61 3.92 -16.76 9.27
C ALA A 61 4.41 -18.01 8.54
N TYR A 62 4.80 -19.01 9.30
CA TYR A 62 5.24 -20.30 8.81
C TYR A 62 4.36 -21.43 9.34
N ARG A 63 4.02 -22.39 8.46
CA ARG A 63 3.46 -23.69 8.83
C ARG A 63 4.22 -24.77 8.06
N ASP A 64 4.70 -25.80 8.75
CA ASP A 64 5.47 -26.90 8.17
C ASP A 64 6.66 -26.45 7.31
N GLY A 65 7.34 -25.38 7.76
CA GLY A 65 8.49 -24.80 7.08
C GLY A 65 8.18 -23.95 5.85
N LYS A 66 6.90 -23.84 5.45
CA LYS A 66 6.45 -23.01 4.34
C LYS A 66 5.91 -21.68 4.84
N VAL A 67 6.13 -20.60 4.08
CA VAL A 67 5.50 -19.32 4.34
C VAL A 67 4.02 -19.42 3.99
N VAL A 68 3.15 -19.01 4.90
CA VAL A 68 1.69 -19.05 4.76
C VAL A 68 1.03 -17.67 4.96
N GLY A 69 1.83 -16.67 5.33
CA GLY A 69 1.35 -15.30 5.43
C GLY A 69 2.49 -14.32 5.69
N ARG A 70 2.22 -13.05 5.42
CA ARG A 70 3.10 -11.90 5.70
C ARG A 70 2.28 -10.72 6.21
N ILE A 71 2.87 -9.87 7.02
CA ILE A 71 2.30 -8.60 7.46
C ILE A 71 3.41 -7.63 7.85
N ALA A 72 3.23 -6.34 7.54
CA ALA A 72 4.04 -5.25 8.06
C ALA A 72 3.25 -4.45 9.10
N GLY A 73 3.90 -4.12 10.21
CA GLY A 73 3.44 -3.08 11.14
C GLY A 73 4.26 -1.81 10.91
N MET A 74 3.60 -0.64 10.91
CA MET A 74 4.25 0.65 10.66
C MET A 74 3.69 1.72 11.59
N ILE A 75 4.54 2.69 11.97
CA ILE A 75 4.14 3.88 12.71
C ILE A 75 4.70 5.08 11.98
N ASN A 76 3.83 5.98 11.50
CA ASN A 76 4.24 7.26 10.95
C ASN A 76 4.11 8.33 12.04
N ARG A 77 5.26 8.69 12.65
CA ARG A 77 5.30 9.65 13.77
C ARG A 77 4.77 11.04 13.37
N ARG A 78 5.12 11.51 12.17
CA ARG A 78 4.65 12.81 11.68
C ARG A 78 3.14 12.84 11.48
N SER A 79 2.57 11.77 10.93
CA SER A 79 1.10 11.64 10.79
C SER A 79 0.42 11.64 12.15
N ASN A 80 0.95 10.88 13.11
CA ASN A 80 0.40 10.83 14.46
C ASN A 80 0.45 12.18 15.17
N GLU A 81 1.55 12.94 15.03
CA GLU A 81 1.66 14.30 15.56
C GLU A 81 0.68 15.25 14.86
N THR A 82 0.60 15.22 13.54
CA THR A 82 -0.27 16.11 12.74
C THR A 82 -1.74 15.94 13.11
N TRP A 83 -2.18 14.70 13.27
CA TRP A 83 -3.58 14.36 13.54
C TRP A 83 -3.88 14.14 15.02
N ASN A 84 -2.90 14.36 15.91
CA ASN A 84 -3.01 14.14 17.35
C ASN A 84 -3.59 12.75 17.71
N GLN A 85 -3.02 11.71 17.12
CA GLN A 85 -3.44 10.31 17.27
C GLN A 85 -2.25 9.42 17.64
N LYS A 86 -2.54 8.21 18.11
CA LYS A 86 -1.53 7.17 18.42
C LYS A 86 -1.87 5.89 17.65
N TYR A 87 -1.77 5.95 16.33
CA TYR A 87 -2.13 4.83 15.47
C TYR A 87 -0.88 4.14 14.93
N ALA A 88 -0.86 2.82 15.03
CA ALA A 88 -0.04 1.98 14.18
C ALA A 88 -0.84 1.64 12.91
N ARG A 89 -0.11 1.37 11.83
CA ARG A 89 -0.66 0.91 10.57
C ARG A 89 -0.28 -0.55 10.36
N PHE A 90 -1.16 -1.33 9.72
CA PHE A 90 -0.76 -2.58 9.10
C PHE A 90 -0.86 -2.47 7.59
N GLY A 91 0.02 -3.17 6.88
CA GLY A 91 0.02 -3.19 5.41
C GLY A 91 0.92 -4.29 4.89
N PHE A 92 1.15 -4.35 3.57
CA PHE A 92 1.88 -5.44 2.94
C PHE A 92 1.42 -6.80 3.49
N VAL A 93 0.10 -6.94 3.66
CA VAL A 93 -0.54 -8.06 4.33
C VAL A 93 -1.09 -9.04 3.31
N ASP A 94 -0.61 -10.28 3.39
CA ASP A 94 -1.11 -11.38 2.59
C ASP A 94 -1.10 -12.66 3.41
N PHE A 95 -2.14 -13.48 3.27
CA PHE A 95 -2.28 -14.73 4.01
C PHE A 95 -3.16 -15.73 3.25
N ILE A 96 -2.97 -17.02 3.55
CA ILE A 96 -3.90 -18.08 3.13
C ILE A 96 -5.20 -17.99 3.93
N ASP A 97 -6.31 -18.55 3.42
CA ASP A 97 -7.59 -18.57 4.13
C ASP A 97 -7.55 -19.53 5.33
N ASP A 98 -6.99 -19.06 6.42
CA ASP A 98 -6.78 -19.84 7.65
C ASP A 98 -6.77 -18.89 8.86
N ALA A 99 -7.75 -19.08 9.75
CA ALA A 99 -7.95 -18.21 10.91
C ALA A 99 -6.72 -18.17 11.85
N GLU A 100 -6.06 -19.33 12.10
CA GLU A 100 -4.87 -19.38 12.96
C GLU A 100 -3.70 -18.54 12.39
N VAL A 101 -3.54 -18.54 11.06
CA VAL A 101 -2.51 -17.75 10.38
C VAL A 101 -2.82 -16.26 10.51
N VAL A 102 -4.06 -15.87 10.28
CA VAL A 102 -4.50 -14.47 10.37
C VAL A 102 -4.34 -13.95 11.79
N ASP A 103 -4.88 -14.67 12.77
CA ASP A 103 -4.80 -14.29 14.18
C ASP A 103 -3.35 -14.12 14.61
N ALA A 104 -2.47 -15.08 14.30
CA ALA A 104 -1.08 -15.02 14.70
C ALA A 104 -0.31 -13.83 14.07
N LEU A 105 -0.62 -13.47 12.81
CA LEU A 105 0.00 -12.31 12.14
C LEU A 105 -0.44 -11.00 12.79
N PHE A 106 -1.73 -10.83 13.01
CA PHE A 106 -2.27 -9.61 13.59
C PHE A 106 -1.90 -9.47 15.06
N ASP A 107 -1.94 -10.55 15.86
CA ASP A 107 -1.47 -10.56 17.25
C ASP A 107 -0.02 -10.08 17.36
N ALA A 108 0.85 -10.47 16.42
CA ALA A 108 2.25 -10.05 16.42
C ALA A 108 2.38 -8.54 16.17
N VAL A 109 1.63 -7.97 15.22
CA VAL A 109 1.64 -6.53 14.93
C VAL A 109 0.96 -5.75 16.04
N GLU A 110 -0.17 -6.21 16.57
CA GLU A 110 -0.87 -5.56 17.69
C GLU A 110 0.00 -5.50 18.95
N LYS A 111 0.69 -6.61 19.25
CA LYS A 111 1.63 -6.66 20.37
C LYS A 111 2.73 -5.62 20.19
N TRP A 112 3.37 -5.59 19.03
CA TRP A 112 4.40 -4.59 18.73
C TRP A 112 3.85 -3.16 18.83
N ALA A 113 2.67 -2.88 18.27
CA ALA A 113 2.04 -1.58 18.32
C ALA A 113 1.78 -1.12 19.77
N LYS A 114 1.27 -2.00 20.62
CA LYS A 114 1.07 -1.76 22.05
C LYS A 114 2.38 -1.46 22.78
N GLU A 115 3.45 -2.20 22.48
CA GLU A 115 4.80 -1.97 23.03
C GLU A 115 5.37 -0.60 22.60
N GLN A 116 4.96 -0.07 21.44
CA GLN A 116 5.30 1.26 20.96
C GLN A 116 4.34 2.37 21.47
N GLY A 117 3.38 2.03 22.34
CA GLY A 117 2.44 2.98 22.93
C GLY A 117 1.33 3.43 22.00
N MET A 118 0.98 2.62 21.00
CA MET A 118 -0.13 2.90 20.10
C MET A 118 -1.45 2.37 20.65
N ASP A 119 -2.53 3.13 20.39
CA ASP A 119 -3.86 2.85 20.90
C ASP A 119 -4.75 2.11 19.90
N ALA A 120 -4.41 2.17 18.60
CA ALA A 120 -5.18 1.55 17.52
C ALA A 120 -4.28 1.02 16.41
N LEU A 121 -4.82 0.04 15.66
CA LEU A 121 -4.23 -0.51 14.43
C LEU A 121 -5.17 -0.18 13.26
N HIS A 122 -4.64 0.51 12.25
CA HIS A 122 -5.38 1.01 11.09
C HIS A 122 -4.73 0.49 9.78
N GLY A 123 -5.53 0.15 8.80
CA GLY A 123 -5.01 -0.36 7.52
C GLY A 123 -6.01 -1.18 6.71
N PRO A 124 -5.56 -1.82 5.64
CA PRO A 124 -4.18 -1.82 5.15
C PRO A 124 -3.72 -0.48 4.61
N MET A 125 -2.51 -0.06 5.00
CA MET A 125 -1.87 1.20 4.55
C MET A 125 -0.36 1.02 4.47
N GLY A 126 0.30 1.84 3.64
CA GLY A 126 1.75 1.92 3.58
C GLY A 126 2.37 2.98 4.50
N PHE A 127 3.59 3.39 4.17
CA PHE A 127 4.30 4.47 4.88
C PHE A 127 3.67 5.84 4.64
N THR A 128 3.17 6.04 3.42
CA THR A 128 2.57 7.29 2.94
C THR A 128 1.27 6.98 2.19
N ASP A 129 0.51 8.01 1.85
CA ASP A 129 -0.68 7.98 0.99
C ASP A 129 -0.40 7.70 -0.49
N MET A 130 0.89 7.56 -0.86
CA MET A 130 1.31 7.14 -2.20
C MET A 130 1.55 5.63 -2.31
N ASP A 131 1.55 4.93 -1.18
CA ASP A 131 1.62 3.47 -1.14
C ASP A 131 0.22 2.85 -1.35
N HIS A 132 0.18 1.53 -1.57
CA HIS A 132 -1.09 0.82 -1.67
C HIS A 132 -1.88 0.89 -0.36
N GLU A 133 -3.16 1.25 -0.47
CA GLU A 133 -4.07 1.40 0.66
C GLU A 133 -5.37 0.63 0.44
N GLY A 134 -5.98 0.19 1.54
CA GLY A 134 -7.28 -0.45 1.54
C GLY A 134 -7.25 -1.95 1.24
N MET A 135 -8.45 -2.50 1.16
CA MET A 135 -8.71 -3.92 0.91
C MET A 135 -9.85 -4.03 -0.10
N LEU A 136 -9.64 -4.83 -1.15
CA LEU A 136 -10.67 -5.08 -2.16
C LEU A 136 -11.88 -5.78 -1.53
N ILE A 137 -13.07 -5.22 -1.71
CA ILE A 137 -14.34 -5.76 -1.21
C ILE A 137 -15.33 -6.10 -2.32
N GLU A 138 -15.17 -5.49 -3.50
CA GLU A 138 -15.97 -5.72 -4.70
C GLU A 138 -15.07 -5.71 -5.95
N GLY A 139 -15.51 -6.37 -7.04
CA GLY A 139 -14.75 -6.38 -8.30
C GLY A 139 -13.61 -7.40 -8.33
N PHE A 140 -13.71 -8.50 -7.59
CA PHE A 140 -12.69 -9.58 -7.56
C PHE A 140 -12.45 -10.26 -8.93
N ASP A 141 -13.35 -10.04 -9.88
CA ASP A 141 -13.30 -10.52 -11.26
C ASP A 141 -12.80 -9.46 -12.26
N GLN A 142 -12.31 -8.32 -11.75
CA GLN A 142 -11.73 -7.26 -12.56
C GLN A 142 -10.21 -7.29 -12.47
N ILE A 143 -9.54 -7.12 -13.63
CA ILE A 143 -8.10 -7.00 -13.64
C ILE A 143 -7.67 -5.65 -13.06
N GLY A 144 -6.78 -5.70 -12.09
CA GLY A 144 -6.21 -4.51 -11.47
C GLY A 144 -5.09 -3.89 -12.30
N THR A 145 -4.38 -2.96 -11.69
CA THR A 145 -3.14 -2.35 -12.20
C THR A 145 -2.02 -2.52 -11.18
N MET A 146 -0.80 -2.11 -11.48
CA MET A 146 0.28 -2.09 -10.49
C MET A 146 0.04 -1.07 -9.36
N ALA A 147 -0.84 -0.11 -9.57
CA ALA A 147 -1.15 0.93 -8.59
C ALA A 147 -2.39 0.60 -7.73
N THR A 148 -3.11 -0.45 -8.07
CA THR A 148 -4.32 -0.87 -7.35
C THR A 148 -4.07 -2.13 -6.56
N ILE A 149 -4.88 -2.33 -5.52
CA ILE A 149 -4.78 -3.52 -4.68
C ILE A 149 -5.58 -4.67 -5.27
N TYR A 150 -5.14 -5.89 -4.96
CA TYR A 150 -5.91 -7.10 -5.14
C TYR A 150 -5.76 -7.99 -3.91
N ASN A 151 -6.86 -8.57 -3.46
CA ASN A 151 -6.88 -9.63 -2.45
C ASN A 151 -8.02 -10.59 -2.72
N TYR A 152 -7.94 -11.79 -2.15
CA TYR A 152 -9.03 -12.76 -2.23
C TYR A 152 -10.26 -12.35 -1.40
N PRO A 153 -11.48 -12.84 -1.77
CA PRO A 153 -12.73 -12.49 -1.09
C PRO A 153 -12.80 -12.87 0.40
N TYR A 154 -11.91 -13.73 0.89
CA TYR A 154 -11.87 -14.12 2.30
C TYR A 154 -11.20 -13.07 3.20
N TYR A 155 -10.44 -12.10 2.65
CA TYR A 155 -9.75 -11.07 3.44
C TYR A 155 -10.71 -10.22 4.28
N PRO A 156 -11.73 -9.55 3.71
CA PRO A 156 -12.66 -8.77 4.51
C PRO A 156 -13.41 -9.62 5.54
N LYS A 157 -13.76 -10.87 5.21
CA LYS A 157 -14.40 -11.80 6.16
C LYS A 157 -13.50 -12.12 7.37
N GLN A 158 -12.20 -12.27 7.16
CA GLN A 158 -11.25 -12.47 8.25
C GLN A 158 -11.12 -11.22 9.12
N MET A 159 -11.12 -10.02 8.53
CA MET A 159 -11.10 -8.76 9.29
C MET A 159 -12.36 -8.61 10.16
N GLU A 160 -13.54 -8.84 9.59
CA GLU A 160 -14.81 -8.82 10.34
C GLU A 160 -14.81 -9.85 11.47
N ARG A 161 -14.35 -11.08 11.21
CA ARG A 161 -14.23 -12.14 12.24
C ARG A 161 -13.34 -11.70 13.42
N MET A 162 -12.26 -10.98 13.15
CA MET A 162 -11.35 -10.45 14.17
C MET A 162 -11.89 -9.20 14.90
N GLY A 163 -13.04 -8.68 14.47
CA GLY A 163 -13.66 -7.50 15.08
C GLY A 163 -13.15 -6.16 14.52
N TYR A 164 -12.39 -6.17 13.43
CA TYR A 164 -12.05 -4.93 12.72
C TYR A 164 -13.30 -4.34 12.07
N THR A 165 -13.42 -3.03 12.13
CA THR A 165 -14.53 -2.27 11.54
C THR A 165 -14.04 -1.48 10.34
N LYS A 166 -14.90 -1.33 9.35
CA LYS A 166 -14.62 -0.53 8.17
C LYS A 166 -14.52 0.96 8.55
N ASP A 167 -13.47 1.61 8.11
CA ASP A 167 -13.25 3.04 8.30
C ASP A 167 -13.74 3.84 7.09
N GLN A 168 -13.25 3.53 5.88
CA GLN A 168 -13.56 4.29 4.67
C GLN A 168 -13.71 3.40 3.45
N ASP A 169 -14.55 3.84 2.49
CA ASP A 169 -14.64 3.25 1.16
C ASP A 169 -13.84 4.06 0.13
N TRP A 170 -13.16 3.34 -0.75
CA TRP A 170 -12.50 3.87 -1.93
C TRP A 170 -13.20 3.34 -3.17
N HIS A 171 -13.46 4.21 -4.15
CA HIS A 171 -14.10 3.82 -5.40
C HIS A 171 -13.10 3.90 -6.55
N GLU A 172 -12.91 2.79 -7.24
CA GLU A 172 -12.12 2.74 -8.47
C GLU A 172 -13.05 2.76 -9.69
N PHE A 173 -12.75 3.62 -10.67
CA PHE A 173 -13.56 3.78 -11.88
C PHE A 173 -12.76 3.40 -13.12
N LYS A 174 -13.32 2.52 -13.93
CA LYS A 174 -12.82 2.25 -15.29
C LYS A 174 -13.43 3.24 -16.27
N ILE A 175 -12.62 4.13 -16.80
CA ILE A 175 -13.04 5.15 -17.75
C ILE A 175 -12.65 4.72 -19.16
N TYR A 176 -13.63 4.60 -20.05
CA TYR A 176 -13.39 4.37 -21.46
C TYR A 176 -13.12 5.71 -22.16
N ILE A 177 -11.93 5.82 -22.76
CA ILE A 177 -11.53 7.03 -23.49
C ILE A 177 -12.20 6.97 -24.87
N PRO A 178 -13.00 7.99 -25.25
CA PRO A 178 -13.57 8.06 -26.60
C PRO A 178 -12.50 8.28 -27.67
N ASP A 179 -12.79 7.98 -28.93
CA ASP A 179 -11.84 8.08 -30.06
C ASP A 179 -11.28 9.49 -30.32
N GLY A 180 -11.81 10.49 -29.63
CA GLY A 180 -11.32 11.86 -29.68
C GLY A 180 -11.80 12.69 -28.51
N VAL A 181 -11.09 13.77 -28.24
CA VAL A 181 -11.52 14.75 -27.22
C VAL A 181 -12.68 15.56 -27.79
N PRO A 182 -13.85 15.61 -27.12
CA PRO A 182 -14.99 16.42 -27.58
C PRO A 182 -14.58 17.89 -27.81
N GLU A 183 -15.04 18.48 -28.91
CA GLU A 183 -14.69 19.88 -29.31
C GLU A 183 -14.93 20.89 -28.16
N LYS A 184 -15.99 20.68 -27.40
CA LYS A 184 -16.30 21.52 -26.24
C LYS A 184 -15.14 21.56 -25.24
N HIS A 185 -14.52 20.42 -24.95
CA HIS A 185 -13.39 20.34 -24.01
C HIS A 185 -12.11 20.95 -24.59
N LEU A 186 -11.85 20.75 -25.88
CA LEU A 186 -10.74 21.42 -26.57
C LEU A 186 -10.87 22.92 -26.51
N ARG A 187 -12.06 23.45 -26.83
CA ARG A 187 -12.34 24.88 -26.77
C ARG A 187 -12.20 25.47 -25.38
N ILE A 188 -12.76 24.81 -24.36
CA ILE A 188 -12.63 25.22 -22.97
C ILE A 188 -11.16 25.20 -22.55
N GLY A 189 -10.42 24.15 -22.90
CA GLY A 189 -9.00 24.02 -22.61
C GLY A 189 -8.18 25.17 -23.17
N GLU A 190 -8.42 25.59 -24.42
CA GLU A 190 -7.72 26.72 -25.03
C GLU A 190 -8.10 28.06 -24.36
N ILE A 191 -9.38 28.26 -23.98
CA ILE A 191 -9.80 29.45 -23.26
C ILE A 191 -9.11 29.54 -21.89
N VAL A 192 -9.10 28.45 -21.13
CA VAL A 192 -8.47 28.37 -19.79
C VAL A 192 -6.97 28.62 -19.91
N LYS A 193 -6.32 27.93 -20.84
CA LYS A 193 -4.88 28.08 -21.11
C LYS A 193 -4.51 29.53 -21.43
N LYS A 194 -5.28 30.19 -22.30
CA LYS A 194 -5.08 31.61 -22.67
C LYS A 194 -5.36 32.55 -21.48
N LYS A 195 -6.48 32.34 -20.78
CA LYS A 195 -6.93 33.20 -19.68
C LYS A 195 -5.93 33.22 -18.52
N TYR A 196 -5.37 32.05 -18.17
CA TYR A 196 -4.46 31.90 -17.02
C TYR A 196 -2.98 31.81 -17.42
N GLY A 197 -2.63 31.97 -18.69
CA GLY A 197 -1.24 31.89 -19.16
C GLY A 197 -0.59 30.51 -18.96
N LEU A 198 -1.41 29.44 -18.94
CA LEU A 198 -0.92 28.11 -18.65
C LEU A 198 -0.03 27.58 -19.76
N LYS A 199 1.04 26.90 -19.40
CA LYS A 199 1.96 26.23 -20.31
C LYS A 199 2.11 24.75 -19.96
N VAL A 200 1.96 23.88 -20.95
CA VAL A 200 2.25 22.47 -20.78
C VAL A 200 3.77 22.31 -20.83
N MET A 201 4.35 21.86 -19.70
CA MET A 201 5.78 21.60 -19.62
C MET A 201 6.08 20.20 -20.13
N LYS A 202 7.01 20.10 -21.08
CA LYS A 202 7.50 18.81 -21.60
C LYS A 202 8.96 18.64 -21.22
N PHE A 203 9.28 17.50 -20.64
CA PHE A 203 10.62 17.18 -20.15
C PHE A 203 11.21 16.01 -20.94
N LYS A 204 12.51 16.09 -21.27
CA LYS A 204 13.21 15.02 -22.02
C LYS A 204 13.64 13.86 -21.11
N ASN A 205 13.87 14.14 -19.84
CA ASN A 205 14.33 13.16 -18.85
C ASN A 205 14.05 13.64 -17.42
N ALA A 206 14.20 12.76 -16.43
CA ALA A 206 13.95 13.06 -15.02
C ALA A 206 14.79 14.23 -14.48
N LYS A 207 16.05 14.40 -14.91
CA LYS A 207 16.91 15.51 -14.45
C LYS A 207 16.35 16.88 -14.81
N SER A 208 15.65 17.00 -15.94
CA SER A 208 15.05 18.26 -16.36
C SER A 208 13.78 18.64 -15.58
N ILE A 209 13.19 17.72 -14.83
CA ILE A 209 12.06 17.95 -13.92
C ILE A 209 12.54 18.50 -12.58
N MET A 210 13.72 18.13 -12.12
CA MET A 210 14.22 18.44 -10.76
C MET A 210 14.12 19.92 -10.35
N PRO A 211 14.38 20.93 -11.23
CA PRO A 211 14.21 22.34 -10.87
C PRO A 211 12.77 22.74 -10.54
N TYR A 212 11.80 21.92 -10.93
CA TYR A 212 10.37 22.16 -10.70
C TYR A 212 9.81 21.33 -9.53
N ALA A 213 10.58 20.35 -9.01
CA ALA A 213 10.11 19.43 -7.98
C ALA A 213 9.52 20.13 -6.76
N GLN A 214 10.23 21.13 -6.22
CA GLN A 214 9.73 21.91 -5.08
C GLN A 214 8.38 22.58 -5.35
N LYS A 215 8.18 23.11 -6.57
CA LYS A 215 6.89 23.75 -6.94
C LYS A 215 5.75 22.74 -7.01
N VAL A 216 6.04 21.57 -7.57
CA VAL A 216 5.04 20.46 -7.67
C VAL A 216 4.61 20.05 -6.26
N PHE A 217 5.56 19.72 -5.39
CA PHE A 217 5.23 19.29 -4.02
C PHE A 217 4.57 20.39 -3.18
N ARG A 218 4.95 21.65 -3.36
CA ARG A 218 4.25 22.75 -2.68
C ARG A 218 2.79 22.83 -3.12
N THR A 219 2.51 22.72 -4.41
CA THR A 219 1.14 22.74 -4.94
C THR A 219 0.30 21.54 -4.49
N LEU A 220 0.93 20.37 -4.29
CA LEU A 220 0.25 19.19 -3.76
C LEU A 220 -0.08 19.32 -2.26
N ASN A 221 0.70 20.11 -1.52
CA ASN A 221 0.52 20.30 -0.07
C ASN A 221 -0.39 21.52 0.28
N GLU A 222 -0.76 22.37 -0.68
CA GLU A 222 -1.72 23.47 -0.55
C GLU A 222 -3.17 23.01 -0.79
#